data_a6a8bff2dcbbdf4aa1582666e7002a20
#
_entry.id   a6a8bff2dcbbdf4aa1582666e7002a20
#
_cell.length_a   1.000
_cell.length_b   1.000
_cell.length_c   1.000
_cell.angle_alpha   90.00
_cell.angle_beta   90.00
_cell.angle_gamma   90.00
#
_symmetry.space_group_name_H-M   'P 1'
#
loop_
_entity.id
_entity.type
_entity.pdbx_description
1 polymer ?
#
loop_
_entity_poly.entity_id
_entity_poly.type
_entity_poly.pdbx_seq_one_letter_code
_entity_poly.pdbx_strand_id
1 'polypeptide(L)'
;GFERSEIAQITGWIGVVAGMAGNLFGGVVSDWWQEKTNQGRPMFLFWLSLITFPIFIYYRFVDPNTAIFWVGVVLGFFQLGCFFGPTFSVVQELVPNNIRATVVAFYILTLNLVGLTIGSLGGGICVDYMKTNNFDEPYTWTLIIFTVISAASIPCFYLAGKRYKKDKKELESSFSA
;
A
#
# COMPACT_ATOMS: atom_id res chain seq x y z
N GLY A 1 22.53 -3.15 -20.48
CA GLY A 1 21.31 -3.12 -19.66
C GLY A 1 20.97 -4.53 -19.21
N PHE A 2 20.33 -4.64 -18.08
CA PHE A 2 19.87 -5.92 -17.53
C PHE A 2 18.88 -6.60 -18.49
N GLU A 3 18.94 -7.92 -18.61
CA GLU A 3 17.90 -8.67 -19.31
C GLU A 3 16.58 -8.65 -18.52
N ARG A 4 15.44 -8.72 -19.23
CA ARG A 4 14.10 -8.71 -18.58
C ARG A 4 13.94 -9.82 -17.55
N SER A 5 14.54 -10.97 -17.79
CA SER A 5 14.55 -12.13 -16.88
C SER A 5 15.31 -11.85 -15.60
N GLU A 6 16.46 -11.17 -15.68
CA GLU A 6 17.28 -10.80 -14.52
C GLU A 6 16.57 -9.78 -13.63
N ILE A 7 15.97 -8.74 -14.25
CA ILE A 7 15.19 -7.74 -13.50
C ILE A 7 14.02 -8.41 -12.78
N ALA A 8 13.31 -9.32 -13.45
CA ALA A 8 12.18 -10.02 -12.86
C ALA A 8 12.61 -10.90 -11.66
N GLN A 9 13.74 -11.59 -11.76
CA GLN A 9 14.26 -12.39 -10.66
C GLN A 9 14.70 -11.54 -9.47
N ILE A 10 15.47 -10.47 -9.71
CA ILE A 10 15.94 -9.57 -8.64
C ILE A 10 14.75 -8.91 -7.95
N THR A 11 13.80 -8.37 -8.72
CA THR A 11 12.60 -7.74 -8.16
C THR A 11 11.72 -8.74 -7.42
N GLY A 12 11.64 -9.97 -7.90
CA GLY A 12 10.92 -11.05 -7.23
C GLY A 12 11.50 -11.37 -5.84
N TRP A 13 12.80 -11.56 -5.73
CA TRP A 13 13.46 -11.77 -4.44
C TRP A 13 13.35 -10.58 -3.50
N ILE A 14 13.54 -9.37 -4.02
CA ILE A 14 13.34 -8.14 -3.24
C ILE A 14 11.89 -8.08 -2.73
N GLY A 15 10.91 -8.40 -3.59
CA GLY A 15 9.50 -8.43 -3.23
C GLY A 15 9.18 -9.39 -2.09
N VAL A 16 9.74 -10.59 -2.12
CA VAL A 16 9.58 -11.57 -1.04
C VAL A 16 10.20 -11.08 0.25
N VAL A 17 11.49 -10.73 0.24
CA VAL A 17 12.22 -10.36 1.46
C VAL A 17 11.69 -9.04 2.04
N ALA A 18 11.60 -7.99 1.23
CA ALA A 18 11.15 -6.68 1.68
C ALA A 18 9.66 -6.68 2.03
N GLY A 19 8.83 -7.42 1.29
CA GLY A 19 7.40 -7.55 1.57
C GLY A 19 7.13 -8.28 2.89
N MET A 20 7.85 -9.38 3.17
CA MET A 20 7.75 -10.09 4.46
C MET A 20 8.23 -9.23 5.62
N ALA A 21 9.39 -8.57 5.48
CA ALA A 21 9.90 -7.64 6.49
C ALA A 21 8.93 -6.48 6.73
N GLY A 22 8.36 -5.92 5.67
CA GLY A 22 7.35 -4.86 5.74
C GLY A 22 6.08 -5.31 6.47
N ASN A 23 5.60 -6.52 6.21
CA ASN A 23 4.40 -7.05 6.86
C ASN A 23 4.60 -7.22 8.38
N LEU A 24 5.73 -7.79 8.78
CA LEU A 24 6.08 -7.91 10.20
C LEU A 24 6.25 -6.53 10.86
N PHE A 25 7.01 -5.65 10.22
CA PHE A 25 7.23 -4.29 10.72
C PHE A 25 5.93 -3.50 10.81
N GLY A 26 5.11 -3.52 9.76
CA GLY A 26 3.83 -2.83 9.70
C GLY A 26 2.86 -3.29 10.79
N GLY A 27 2.80 -4.60 11.06
CA GLY A 27 2.02 -5.17 12.17
C GLY A 27 2.52 -4.65 13.52
N VAL A 28 3.76 -4.93 13.86
CA VAL A 28 4.34 -4.59 15.18
C VAL A 28 4.34 -3.08 15.44
N VAL A 29 4.77 -2.28 14.46
CA VAL A 29 4.87 -0.82 14.65
C VAL A 29 3.50 -0.16 14.70
N SER A 30 2.51 -0.64 13.93
CA SER A 30 1.16 -0.11 14.01
C SER A 30 0.48 -0.43 15.34
N ASP A 31 0.76 -1.60 15.93
CA ASP A 31 0.26 -1.99 17.25
C ASP A 31 0.88 -1.11 18.35
N TRP A 32 2.22 -0.98 18.32
CA TRP A 32 2.93 -0.08 19.22
C TRP A 32 2.47 1.39 19.10
N TRP A 33 2.22 1.85 17.84
CA TRP A 33 1.68 3.18 17.59
C TRP A 33 0.31 3.37 18.24
N GLN A 34 -0.59 2.42 18.06
CA GLN A 34 -1.93 2.46 18.63
C GLN A 34 -1.90 2.49 20.15
N GLU A 35 -1.05 1.68 20.78
CA GLU A 35 -0.90 1.66 22.26
C GLU A 35 -0.35 2.99 22.79
N LYS A 36 0.72 3.52 22.16
CA LYS A 36 1.42 4.70 22.65
C LYS A 36 0.70 6.01 22.38
N THR A 37 0.12 6.16 21.19
CA THR A 37 -0.54 7.42 20.76
C THR A 37 -2.03 7.41 21.01
N ASN A 38 -2.58 6.24 21.30
CA ASN A 38 -4.01 6.05 21.44
C ASN A 38 -4.81 6.47 20.17
N GLN A 39 -4.16 6.45 18.99
CA GLN A 39 -4.76 6.68 17.68
C GLN A 39 -4.89 5.34 16.95
N GLY A 40 -5.87 5.22 16.05
CA GLY A 40 -6.07 3.99 15.30
C GLY A 40 -4.87 3.65 14.38
N ARG A 41 -4.67 2.36 14.08
CA ARG A 41 -3.65 1.88 13.14
C ARG A 41 -3.66 2.58 11.76
N PRO A 42 -4.80 3.04 11.20
CA PRO A 42 -4.79 3.80 9.96
C PRO A 42 -3.99 5.11 10.03
N MET A 43 -3.83 5.70 11.24
CA MET A 43 -2.99 6.89 11.40
C MET A 43 -1.50 6.58 11.20
N PHE A 44 -1.04 5.39 11.54
CA PHE A 44 0.31 4.94 11.20
C PHE A 44 0.47 4.84 9.67
N LEU A 45 -0.50 4.27 8.95
CA LEU A 45 -0.49 4.21 7.48
C LEU A 45 -0.50 5.60 6.84
N PHE A 46 -1.22 6.56 7.43
CA PHE A 46 -1.18 7.96 6.99
C PHE A 46 0.23 8.53 7.04
N TRP A 47 0.92 8.44 8.18
CA TRP A 47 2.27 8.95 8.33
C TRP A 47 3.29 8.22 7.46
N LEU A 48 3.19 6.89 7.40
CA LEU A 48 4.04 6.08 6.54
C LEU A 48 3.90 6.52 5.07
N SER A 49 2.67 6.62 4.57
CA SER A 49 2.41 7.02 3.17
C SER A 49 2.83 8.46 2.91
N LEU A 50 2.62 9.38 3.84
CA LEU A 50 3.00 10.79 3.70
C LEU A 50 4.52 10.96 3.59
N ILE A 51 5.29 10.22 4.40
CA ILE A 51 6.76 10.30 4.40
C ILE A 51 7.35 9.63 3.16
N THR A 52 6.80 8.50 2.74
CA THR A 52 7.34 7.73 1.62
C THR A 52 6.90 8.28 0.25
N PHE A 53 5.81 9.02 0.18
CA PHE A 53 5.29 9.57 -1.08
C PHE A 53 6.33 10.40 -1.88
N PRO A 54 7.03 11.39 -1.30
CA PRO A 54 8.05 12.15 -2.03
C PRO A 54 9.23 11.27 -2.47
N ILE A 55 9.58 10.25 -1.68
CA ILE A 55 10.66 9.31 -2.01
C ILE A 55 10.26 8.49 -3.24
N PHE A 56 8.98 8.08 -3.33
CA PHE A 56 8.46 7.31 -4.47
C PHE A 56 8.36 8.10 -5.76
N ILE A 57 8.21 9.39 -5.69
CA ILE A 57 8.32 10.24 -6.88
C ILE A 57 9.79 10.39 -7.27
N TYR A 58 10.65 10.71 -6.30
CA TYR A 58 12.05 11.03 -6.55
C TYR A 58 12.83 9.87 -7.20
N TYR A 59 12.74 8.64 -6.65
CA TYR A 59 13.55 7.52 -7.15
C TYR A 59 13.22 7.12 -8.59
N ARG A 60 12.04 7.48 -9.12
CA ARG A 60 11.65 7.17 -10.49
C ARG A 60 12.37 8.00 -11.55
N PHE A 61 12.94 9.14 -11.14
CA PHE A 61 13.79 9.98 -12.00
C PHE A 61 15.28 9.64 -11.89
N VAL A 62 15.63 8.68 -11.07
CA VAL A 62 17.00 8.26 -10.83
C VAL A 62 17.37 7.13 -11.79
N ASP A 63 18.59 7.13 -12.31
CA ASP A 63 19.10 6.11 -13.21
C ASP A 63 19.01 4.70 -12.54
N PRO A 64 18.45 3.69 -13.24
CA PRO A 64 18.35 2.31 -12.74
C PRO A 64 19.68 1.64 -12.38
N ASN A 65 20.80 2.17 -12.89
CA ASN A 65 22.14 1.67 -12.54
C ASN A 65 22.66 2.18 -11.18
N THR A 66 21.93 3.08 -10.52
CA THR A 66 22.33 3.62 -9.22
C THR A 66 21.73 2.83 -8.05
N ALA A 67 22.47 2.77 -6.92
CA ALA A 67 21.99 2.14 -5.71
C ALA A 67 20.69 2.80 -5.18
N ILE A 68 20.51 4.10 -5.40
CA ILE A 68 19.33 4.87 -4.96
C ILE A 68 18.05 4.33 -5.60
N PHE A 69 18.09 3.96 -6.89
CA PHE A 69 16.95 3.34 -7.57
C PHE A 69 16.53 2.05 -6.86
N TRP A 70 17.47 1.16 -6.56
CA TRP A 70 17.18 -0.11 -5.91
C TRP A 70 16.68 0.05 -4.47
N VAL A 71 17.19 1.05 -3.74
CA VAL A 71 16.65 1.42 -2.41
C VAL A 71 15.17 1.85 -2.54
N GLY A 72 14.83 2.63 -3.57
CA GLY A 72 13.44 2.99 -3.85
C GLY A 72 12.54 1.79 -4.14
N VAL A 73 13.03 0.82 -4.91
CA VAL A 73 12.32 -0.45 -5.19
C VAL A 73 12.08 -1.25 -3.90
N VAL A 74 13.13 -1.43 -3.08
CA VAL A 74 13.03 -2.13 -1.78
C VAL A 74 12.02 -1.45 -0.87
N LEU A 75 12.09 -0.12 -0.74
CA LEU A 75 11.13 0.66 0.06
C LEU A 75 9.69 0.52 -0.46
N GLY A 76 9.49 0.43 -1.77
CA GLY A 76 8.17 0.19 -2.36
C GLY A 76 7.56 -1.13 -1.94
N PHE A 77 8.31 -2.24 -2.05
CA PHE A 77 7.85 -3.55 -1.60
C PHE A 77 7.69 -3.63 -0.08
N PHE A 78 8.59 -2.99 0.66
CA PHE A 78 8.49 -2.90 2.12
C PHE A 78 7.22 -2.16 2.55
N GLN A 79 6.90 -1.01 1.94
CA GLN A 79 5.67 -0.27 2.25
C GLN A 79 4.42 -1.06 1.87
N LEU A 80 4.44 -1.74 0.73
CA LEU A 80 3.34 -2.62 0.34
C LEU A 80 3.09 -3.70 1.40
N GLY A 81 4.16 -4.29 1.94
CA GLY A 81 4.08 -5.21 3.08
C GLY A 81 3.49 -4.57 4.32
N CYS A 82 3.97 -3.37 4.69
CA CYS A 82 3.49 -2.63 5.86
C CYS A 82 1.99 -2.32 5.83
N PHE A 83 1.38 -2.26 4.66
CA PHE A 83 -0.04 -1.98 4.50
C PHE A 83 -0.94 -3.13 4.99
N PHE A 84 -0.55 -4.39 4.77
CA PHE A 84 -1.43 -5.53 4.99
C PHE A 84 -1.77 -5.73 6.48
N GLY A 85 -0.76 -5.76 7.36
CA GLY A 85 -0.96 -6.00 8.80
C GLY A 85 -1.99 -5.05 9.42
N PRO A 86 -1.73 -3.73 9.42
CA PRO A 86 -2.65 -2.75 10.00
C PRO A 86 -4.04 -2.75 9.40
N THR A 87 -4.15 -2.93 8.07
CA THR A 87 -5.43 -2.89 7.39
C THR A 87 -6.30 -4.09 7.74
N PHE A 88 -5.73 -5.31 7.73
CA PHE A 88 -6.45 -6.51 8.14
C PHE A 88 -6.87 -6.45 9.60
N SER A 89 -6.01 -5.95 10.48
CA SER A 89 -6.34 -5.79 11.90
C SER A 89 -7.53 -4.85 12.08
N VAL A 90 -7.55 -3.70 11.41
CA VAL A 90 -8.67 -2.74 11.50
C VAL A 90 -9.97 -3.34 10.99
N VAL A 91 -9.94 -4.03 9.84
CA VAL A 91 -11.13 -4.69 9.29
C VAL A 91 -11.67 -5.74 10.28
N GLN A 92 -10.79 -6.51 10.91
CA GLN A 92 -11.19 -7.53 11.88
C GLN A 92 -11.72 -6.95 13.19
N GLU A 93 -11.21 -5.81 13.63
CA GLU A 93 -11.63 -5.17 14.89
C GLU A 93 -12.96 -4.40 14.77
N LEU A 94 -13.28 -3.90 13.57
CA LEU A 94 -14.51 -3.15 13.32
C LEU A 94 -15.66 -4.02 12.83
N VAL A 95 -15.50 -5.35 12.87
CA VAL A 95 -16.51 -6.30 12.41
C VAL A 95 -16.86 -7.30 13.52
N PRO A 96 -18.17 -7.57 13.73
CA PRO A 96 -18.62 -8.60 14.67
C PRO A 96 -18.04 -9.97 14.38
N ASN A 97 -17.80 -10.76 15.44
CA ASN A 97 -17.16 -12.07 15.33
C ASN A 97 -17.89 -13.05 14.40
N ASN A 98 -19.22 -12.99 14.36
CA ASN A 98 -20.08 -13.89 13.57
C ASN A 98 -19.94 -13.71 12.05
N ILE A 99 -19.57 -12.53 11.58
CA ILE A 99 -19.43 -12.24 10.13
C ILE A 99 -18.00 -11.86 9.73
N ARG A 100 -17.05 -11.84 10.68
CA ARG A 100 -15.68 -11.40 10.47
C ARG A 100 -14.99 -12.11 9.32
N ALA A 101 -15.09 -13.42 9.24
CA ALA A 101 -14.48 -14.22 8.19
C ALA A 101 -15.03 -13.84 6.79
N THR A 102 -16.34 -13.63 6.69
CA THR A 102 -17.01 -13.24 5.44
C THR A 102 -16.56 -11.85 4.98
N VAL A 103 -16.48 -10.88 5.90
CA VAL A 103 -16.05 -9.51 5.56
C VAL A 103 -14.57 -9.48 5.15
N VAL A 104 -13.70 -10.23 5.85
CA VAL A 104 -12.29 -10.35 5.47
C VAL A 104 -12.14 -11.02 4.09
N ALA A 105 -12.89 -12.08 3.82
CA ALA A 105 -12.88 -12.72 2.49
C ALA A 105 -13.35 -11.77 1.38
N PHE A 106 -14.43 -11.02 1.62
CA PHE A 106 -14.92 -10.01 0.68
C PHE A 106 -13.91 -8.87 0.48
N TYR A 107 -13.25 -8.43 1.53
CA TYR A 107 -12.18 -7.44 1.45
C TYR A 107 -11.01 -7.93 0.58
N ILE A 108 -10.53 -9.18 0.80
CA ILE A 108 -9.47 -9.79 -0.02
C ILE A 108 -9.92 -9.92 -1.49
N LEU A 109 -11.15 -10.37 -1.72
CA LEU A 109 -11.72 -10.48 -3.07
C LEU A 109 -11.72 -9.12 -3.78
N THR A 110 -12.18 -8.07 -3.09
CA THR A 110 -12.21 -6.71 -3.63
C THR A 110 -10.81 -6.18 -3.94
N LEU A 111 -9.84 -6.39 -3.04
CA LEU A 111 -8.45 -6.00 -3.28
C LEU A 111 -7.86 -6.67 -4.52
N ASN A 112 -8.11 -7.98 -4.69
CA ASN A 112 -7.58 -8.72 -5.83
C ASN A 112 -8.34 -8.40 -7.12
N LEU A 113 -9.68 -8.44 -7.10
CA LEU A 113 -10.48 -8.24 -8.30
C LEU A 113 -10.40 -6.79 -8.80
N VAL A 114 -10.61 -5.81 -7.90
CA VAL A 114 -10.61 -4.39 -8.27
C VAL A 114 -9.18 -3.86 -8.35
N GLY A 115 -8.37 -4.09 -7.32
CA GLY A 115 -7.01 -3.55 -7.22
C GLY A 115 -6.08 -4.08 -8.29
N LEU A 116 -5.95 -5.41 -8.40
CA LEU A 116 -5.05 -6.01 -9.39
C LEU A 116 -5.57 -5.83 -10.83
N THR A 117 -6.87 -6.00 -11.05
CA THR A 117 -7.44 -5.88 -12.42
C THR A 117 -7.34 -4.45 -12.92
N ILE A 118 -7.82 -3.47 -12.14
CA ILE A 118 -7.74 -2.05 -12.55
C ILE A 118 -6.29 -1.59 -12.62
N GLY A 119 -5.44 -2.02 -11.67
CA GLY A 119 -4.02 -1.67 -11.65
C GLY A 119 -3.27 -2.19 -12.87
N SER A 120 -3.43 -3.47 -13.22
CA SER A 120 -2.72 -4.08 -14.35
C SER A 120 -3.25 -3.63 -15.69
N LEU A 121 -4.57 -3.64 -15.91
CA LEU A 121 -5.18 -3.19 -17.15
C LEU A 121 -5.01 -1.69 -17.37
N GLY A 122 -5.29 -0.89 -16.34
CA GLY A 122 -5.12 0.57 -16.39
C GLY A 122 -3.66 0.97 -16.65
N GLY A 123 -2.70 0.28 -16.01
CA GLY A 123 -1.28 0.46 -16.26
C GLY A 123 -0.90 0.14 -17.70
N GLY A 124 -1.36 -1.00 -18.24
CA GLY A 124 -1.14 -1.39 -19.63
C GLY A 124 -1.69 -0.35 -20.60
N ILE A 125 -2.97 0.01 -20.47
CA ILE A 125 -3.63 1.02 -21.33
C ILE A 125 -2.89 2.37 -21.28
N CYS A 126 -2.46 2.81 -20.09
CA CYS A 126 -1.74 4.06 -19.93
C CYS A 126 -0.38 4.04 -20.66
N VAL A 127 0.37 2.95 -20.52
CA VAL A 127 1.65 2.75 -21.23
C VAL A 127 1.44 2.74 -22.74
N ASP A 128 0.45 2.00 -23.24
CA ASP A 128 0.17 1.88 -24.68
C ASP A 128 -0.27 3.23 -25.26
N TYR A 129 -1.10 3.99 -24.55
CA TYR A 129 -1.49 5.35 -24.94
C TYR A 129 -0.29 6.28 -25.04
N MET A 130 0.62 6.26 -24.05
CA MET A 130 1.83 7.07 -24.08
C MET A 130 2.78 6.70 -25.21
N LYS A 131 2.96 5.40 -25.48
CA LYS A 131 3.75 4.90 -26.61
C LYS A 131 3.20 5.37 -27.94
N THR A 132 1.88 5.29 -28.13
CA THR A 132 1.22 5.72 -29.37
C THR A 132 1.39 7.23 -29.62
N ASN A 133 1.47 8.02 -28.58
CA ASN A 133 1.69 9.47 -28.67
C ASN A 133 3.18 9.87 -28.59
N ASN A 134 4.12 8.94 -28.73
CA ASN A 134 5.57 9.17 -28.71
C ASN A 134 6.08 9.91 -27.46
N PHE A 135 5.51 9.62 -26.30
CA PHE A 135 6.05 10.14 -25.03
C PHE A 135 7.39 9.48 -24.72
N ASP A 136 8.36 10.29 -24.29
CA ASP A 136 9.60 9.77 -23.74
C ASP A 136 9.30 9.07 -22.39
N GLU A 137 9.91 7.91 -22.16
CA GLU A 137 9.80 7.13 -20.91
C GLU A 137 8.34 6.79 -20.46
N PRO A 138 7.53 6.13 -21.30
CA PRO A 138 6.12 5.87 -21.02
C PRO A 138 5.87 5.06 -19.73
N TYR A 139 6.79 4.19 -19.34
CA TYR A 139 6.71 3.41 -18.12
C TYR A 139 6.90 4.28 -16.87
N THR A 140 7.89 5.18 -16.88
CA THR A 140 8.18 6.10 -15.77
C THR A 140 7.00 7.01 -15.51
N TRP A 141 6.44 7.62 -16.54
CA TRP A 141 5.27 8.50 -16.41
C TRP A 141 4.02 7.75 -15.93
N THR A 142 3.77 6.54 -16.47
CA THR A 142 2.65 5.71 -15.99
C THR A 142 2.78 5.44 -14.49
N LEU A 143 3.95 5.04 -14.02
CA LEU A 143 4.18 4.75 -12.62
C LEU A 143 4.05 6.00 -11.73
N ILE A 144 4.44 7.19 -12.22
CA ILE A 144 4.25 8.46 -11.51
C ILE A 144 2.76 8.77 -11.39
N ILE A 145 1.99 8.65 -12.47
CA ILE A 145 0.53 8.87 -12.46
C ILE A 145 -0.13 7.95 -11.42
N PHE A 146 0.19 6.67 -11.41
CA PHE A 146 -0.37 5.74 -10.42
C PHE A 146 0.07 6.08 -8.99
N THR A 147 1.31 6.55 -8.80
CA THR A 147 1.78 7.03 -7.49
C THR A 147 0.99 8.25 -7.03
N VAL A 148 0.72 9.20 -7.92
CA VAL A 148 -0.08 10.40 -7.60
C VAL A 148 -1.55 10.01 -7.30
N ILE A 149 -2.14 9.12 -8.09
CA ILE A 149 -3.50 8.60 -7.84
C ILE A 149 -3.54 7.90 -6.48
N SER A 150 -2.55 7.10 -6.14
CA SER A 150 -2.49 6.42 -4.84
C SER A 150 -2.37 7.39 -3.67
N ALA A 151 -1.83 8.60 -3.88
CA ALA A 151 -1.79 9.63 -2.84
C ALA A 151 -3.19 10.07 -2.37
N ALA A 152 -4.24 9.84 -3.16
CA ALA A 152 -5.62 10.06 -2.72
C ALA A 152 -6.02 9.16 -1.53
N SER A 153 -5.29 8.07 -1.27
CA SER A 153 -5.49 7.25 -0.07
C SER A 153 -5.02 7.92 1.22
N ILE A 154 -4.06 8.86 1.14
CA ILE A 154 -3.48 9.53 2.32
C ILE A 154 -4.55 10.23 3.17
N PRO A 155 -5.41 11.13 2.63
CA PRO A 155 -6.49 11.73 3.40
C PRO A 155 -7.51 10.69 3.90
N CYS A 156 -7.72 9.59 3.18
CA CYS A 156 -8.61 8.51 3.63
C CYS A 156 -8.06 7.83 4.90
N PHE A 157 -6.77 7.54 4.96
CA PHE A 157 -6.12 7.00 6.16
C PHE A 157 -6.18 7.95 7.35
N TYR A 158 -6.01 9.26 7.11
CA TYR A 158 -6.16 10.26 8.15
C TYR A 158 -7.57 10.27 8.75
N LEU A 159 -8.59 10.30 7.90
CA LEU A 159 -9.99 10.29 8.33
C LEU A 159 -10.34 8.98 9.06
N ALA A 160 -9.91 7.85 8.54
CA ALA A 160 -10.09 6.55 9.18
C ALA A 160 -9.41 6.49 10.54
N GLY A 161 -8.16 6.96 10.65
CA GLY A 161 -7.42 6.99 11.92
C GLY A 161 -8.08 7.87 12.98
N LYS A 162 -8.64 9.02 12.56
CA LYS A 162 -9.33 9.94 13.46
C LYS A 162 -10.66 9.39 13.97
N ARG A 163 -11.41 8.67 13.13
CA ARG A 163 -12.73 8.11 13.47
C ARG A 163 -12.66 6.75 14.17
N TYR A 164 -11.57 6.04 14.01
CA TYR A 164 -11.40 4.66 14.48
C TYR A 164 -11.91 4.40 15.90
N LYS A 165 -11.56 5.26 16.86
CA LYS A 165 -11.96 5.11 18.27
C LYS A 165 -13.47 5.25 18.49
N LYS A 166 -14.08 6.20 17.75
CA LYS A 166 -15.51 6.43 17.84
C LYS A 166 -16.26 5.22 17.30
N ASP A 167 -15.86 4.76 16.12
CA ASP A 167 -16.48 3.61 15.46
C ASP A 167 -16.34 2.34 16.29
N LYS A 168 -15.16 2.12 16.92
CA LYS A 168 -14.93 0.98 17.80
C LYS A 168 -15.84 1.01 19.05
N LYS A 169 -15.99 2.17 19.70
CA LYS A 169 -16.89 2.33 20.87
C LYS A 169 -18.35 2.13 20.50
N GLU A 170 -18.78 2.65 19.35
CA GLU A 170 -20.15 2.46 18.87
C GLU A 170 -20.44 0.98 18.60
N LEU A 171 -19.47 0.26 18.04
CA LEU A 171 -19.58 -1.18 17.86
C LEU A 171 -19.71 -1.92 19.18
N GLU A 172 -18.82 -1.67 20.15
CA GLU A 172 -18.84 -2.30 21.47
C GLU A 172 -20.16 -2.04 22.22
N SER A 173 -20.69 -0.82 22.13
CA SER A 173 -21.97 -0.47 22.75
C SER A 173 -23.18 -1.17 22.10
N SER A 174 -23.14 -1.43 20.80
CA SER A 174 -24.22 -2.11 20.07
C SER A 174 -24.32 -3.62 20.35
N PHE A 175 -23.24 -4.22 20.91
CA PHE A 175 -23.21 -5.64 21.30
C PHE A 175 -23.39 -5.89 22.79
N SER A 176 -23.38 -4.85 23.64
CA SER A 176 -23.62 -4.92 25.05
C SER A 176 -25.09 -4.66 25.45
N ALA A 177 -25.90 -4.31 24.44
CA ALA A 177 -27.37 -4.14 24.57
C ALA A 177 -28.11 -5.36 23.99
#